data_1296ecbff1bb2ac3414da77e06816c60
#
_entry.id   1296ecbff1bb2ac3414da77e06816c60
#
_cell.length_a   1.000
_cell.length_b   1.000
_cell.length_c   1.000
_cell.angle_alpha   90.00
_cell.angle_beta   90.00
_cell.angle_gamma   90.00
#
_symmetry.space_group_name_H-M   'P 1'
#
loop_
_entity.id
_entity.type
_entity.pdbx_description
1 polymer ?
#
loop_
_entity_poly.entity_id
_entity_poly.type
_entity_poly.pdbx_seq_one_letter_code
_entity_poly.pdbx_strand_id
1 'polypeptide(L)'
;ALGLVLGVEVEASNVVNTPRRARDLLDACGSDSLKIIMDCANLFHVGRAHPRFVRETIEEAFALLGSDIALAHGKDIRESAGIDFCPAGEGIVDFPFFLQNLARVGYQGDMVLHGAYEEGAIRKSAAFLRARLAEADGGRTPA
;
A
#
# COMPACT_ATOMS: atom_id res chain seq x y z
N ALA A 1 21.08 -17.12 -12.49
CA ALA A 1 19.88 -16.58 -11.83
C ALA A 1 19.00 -15.89 -12.88
N LEU A 2 17.67 -16.02 -12.79
CA LEU A 2 16.72 -15.44 -13.77
C LEU A 2 16.43 -13.95 -13.50
N GLY A 3 16.96 -13.36 -12.42
CA GLY A 3 16.71 -11.97 -12.05
C GLY A 3 15.26 -11.68 -11.65
N LEU A 4 14.49 -12.71 -11.27
CA LEU A 4 13.09 -12.54 -10.86
C LEU A 4 12.99 -12.06 -9.41
N VAL A 5 11.99 -11.22 -9.15
CA VAL A 5 11.58 -10.80 -7.82
C VAL A 5 10.21 -11.41 -7.54
N LEU A 6 10.07 -12.03 -6.36
CA LEU A 6 8.80 -12.53 -5.84
C LEU A 6 8.25 -11.51 -4.84
N GLY A 7 7.07 -10.95 -5.14
CA GLY A 7 6.38 -10.03 -4.24
C GLY A 7 5.41 -10.77 -3.32
N VAL A 8 5.52 -10.55 -2.01
CA VAL A 8 4.55 -10.99 -1.01
C VAL A 8 3.61 -9.85 -0.71
N GLU A 9 2.33 -10.06 -0.92
CA GLU A 9 1.28 -9.12 -0.53
C GLU A 9 0.78 -9.45 0.88
N VAL A 10 0.91 -8.49 1.78
CA VAL A 10 0.37 -8.60 3.14
C VAL A 10 -1.13 -8.34 3.09
N GLU A 11 -1.91 -9.32 3.51
CA GLU A 11 -3.37 -9.19 3.51
C GLU A 11 -3.97 -9.85 4.75
N ALA A 12 -4.90 -9.16 5.42
CA ALA A 12 -5.50 -9.60 6.67
C ALA A 12 -6.15 -11.00 6.62
N SER A 13 -6.58 -11.46 5.43
CA SER A 13 -7.16 -12.79 5.21
C SER A 13 -6.14 -13.89 4.90
N ASN A 14 -4.87 -13.55 4.66
CA ASN A 14 -3.82 -14.50 4.30
C ASN A 14 -3.04 -15.03 5.52
N VAL A 15 -2.13 -15.98 5.28
CA VAL A 15 -1.18 -16.48 6.30
C VAL A 15 -0.24 -15.36 6.74
N VAL A 16 0.29 -14.60 5.77
CA VAL A 16 1.07 -13.39 6.02
C VAL A 16 0.11 -12.21 6.13
N ASN A 17 -0.51 -12.05 7.29
CA ASN A 17 -1.63 -11.13 7.52
C ASN A 17 -1.29 -9.88 8.34
N THR A 18 -0.04 -9.71 8.72
CA THR A 18 0.45 -8.51 9.42
C THR A 18 1.82 -8.10 8.91
N PRO A 19 2.17 -6.80 9.01
CA PRO A 19 3.52 -6.33 8.68
C PRO A 19 4.61 -7.09 9.45
N ARG A 20 4.39 -7.43 10.72
CA ARG A 20 5.33 -8.22 11.53
C ARG A 20 5.59 -9.60 10.93
N ARG A 21 4.54 -10.34 10.54
CA ARG A 21 4.70 -11.65 9.91
C ARG A 21 5.42 -11.60 8.57
N ALA A 22 5.18 -10.52 7.81
CA ALA A 22 5.92 -10.29 6.57
C ALA A 22 7.41 -10.05 6.84
N ARG A 23 7.75 -9.24 7.87
CA ARG A 23 9.14 -9.04 8.29
C ARG A 23 9.80 -10.35 8.71
N ASP A 24 9.12 -11.12 9.56
CA ASP A 24 9.62 -12.41 10.03
C ASP A 24 9.87 -13.39 8.83
N LEU A 25 9.00 -13.37 7.82
CA LEU A 25 9.18 -14.16 6.59
C LEU A 25 10.40 -13.71 5.79
N LEU A 26 10.56 -12.40 5.57
CA LEU A 26 11.72 -11.85 4.85
C LEU A 26 13.03 -12.21 5.56
N ASP A 27 13.06 -12.06 6.88
CA ASP A 27 14.24 -12.37 7.69
C ASP A 27 14.56 -13.87 7.67
N ALA A 28 13.55 -14.74 7.75
CA ALA A 28 13.73 -16.18 7.68
C ALA A 28 14.22 -16.67 6.32
N CYS A 29 13.73 -16.05 5.23
CA CYS A 29 14.16 -16.41 3.87
C CYS A 29 15.56 -15.86 3.53
N GLY A 30 15.91 -14.68 4.04
CA GLY A 30 17.22 -14.05 3.80
C GLY A 30 17.54 -13.83 2.31
N SER A 31 16.52 -13.62 1.45
CA SER A 31 16.68 -13.52 0.02
C SER A 31 16.38 -12.12 -0.49
N ASP A 32 17.29 -11.51 -1.23
CA ASP A 32 17.10 -10.22 -1.89
C ASP A 32 16.02 -10.27 -2.98
N SER A 33 15.67 -11.47 -3.46
CA SER A 33 14.63 -11.67 -4.47
C SER A 33 13.21 -11.78 -3.88
N LEU A 34 13.07 -11.84 -2.55
CA LEU A 34 11.78 -11.78 -1.88
C LEU A 34 11.51 -10.35 -1.43
N LYS A 35 10.42 -9.77 -1.90
CA LYS A 35 10.05 -8.37 -1.69
C LYS A 35 8.58 -8.24 -1.30
N ILE A 36 8.16 -7.02 -1.01
CA ILE A 36 6.80 -6.70 -0.56
C ILE A 36 6.01 -6.01 -1.67
N ILE A 37 4.77 -6.43 -1.82
CA ILE A 37 3.72 -5.65 -2.48
C ILE A 37 2.97 -4.90 -1.39
N MET A 38 3.07 -3.58 -1.38
CA MET A 38 2.43 -2.73 -0.37
C MET A 38 1.05 -2.29 -0.85
N ASP A 39 0.02 -2.87 -0.23
CA ASP A 39 -1.39 -2.49 -0.41
C ASP A 39 -1.96 -2.07 0.95
N CYS A 40 -2.12 -0.76 1.15
CA CYS A 40 -2.57 -0.25 2.44
C CYS A 40 -3.98 -0.71 2.83
N ALA A 41 -4.89 -0.92 1.88
CA ALA A 41 -6.24 -1.38 2.17
C ALA A 41 -6.25 -2.81 2.72
N ASN A 42 -5.29 -3.65 2.30
CA ASN A 42 -5.16 -5.04 2.75
C ASN A 42 -4.68 -5.20 4.20
N LEU A 43 -4.15 -4.14 4.81
CA LEU A 43 -3.60 -4.18 6.17
C LEU A 43 -4.69 -4.12 7.26
N PHE A 44 -5.92 -3.75 6.90
CA PHE A 44 -7.00 -3.59 7.87
C PHE A 44 -7.64 -4.94 8.21
N HIS A 45 -7.63 -5.28 9.48
CA HIS A 45 -8.38 -6.41 10.04
C HIS A 45 -9.84 -6.02 10.32
N VAL A 46 -10.70 -7.04 10.48
CA VAL A 46 -12.09 -6.84 10.90
C VAL A 46 -12.16 -5.97 12.15
N GLY A 47 -13.01 -4.95 12.12
CA GLY A 47 -13.17 -3.96 13.19
C GLY A 47 -12.09 -2.87 13.24
N ARG A 48 -11.13 -2.86 12.30
CA ARG A 48 -10.05 -1.87 12.24
C ARG A 48 -10.17 -0.91 11.05
N ALA A 49 -11.09 -1.12 10.12
CA ALA A 49 -11.34 -0.21 8.99
C ALA A 49 -12.07 1.06 9.47
N HIS A 50 -11.35 1.94 10.13
CA HIS A 50 -11.86 3.19 10.69
C HIS A 50 -10.78 4.29 10.57
N PRO A 51 -11.13 5.56 10.26
CA PRO A 51 -10.19 6.67 10.03
C PRO A 51 -9.14 6.86 11.13
N ARG A 52 -9.50 6.63 12.39
CA ARG A 52 -8.58 6.77 13.55
C ARG A 52 -7.38 5.82 13.51
N PHE A 53 -7.46 4.71 12.78
CA PHE A 53 -6.40 3.70 12.73
C PHE A 53 -5.53 3.81 11.46
N VAL A 54 -5.95 4.62 10.48
CA VAL A 54 -5.33 4.64 9.14
C VAL A 54 -3.83 4.95 9.21
N ARG A 55 -3.47 6.06 9.86
CA ARG A 55 -2.06 6.48 9.91
C ARG A 55 -1.20 5.52 10.72
N GLU A 56 -1.69 5.06 11.88
CA GLU A 56 -0.99 4.06 12.70
C GLU A 56 -0.70 2.79 11.89
N THR A 57 -1.69 2.29 11.14
CA THR A 57 -1.56 1.10 10.30
C THR A 57 -0.53 1.29 9.19
N ILE A 58 -0.55 2.44 8.52
CA ILE A 58 0.43 2.78 7.48
C ILE A 58 1.83 2.91 8.08
N GLU A 59 1.99 3.64 9.18
CA GLU A 59 3.29 3.84 9.83
C GLU A 59 3.94 2.53 10.27
N GLU A 60 3.16 1.62 10.90
CA GLU A 60 3.67 0.30 11.30
C GLU A 60 4.18 -0.49 10.09
N ALA A 61 3.40 -0.52 8.99
CA ALA A 61 3.78 -1.23 7.79
C ALA A 61 5.08 -0.68 7.17
N PHE A 62 5.20 0.64 7.05
CA PHE A 62 6.40 1.27 6.50
C PHE A 62 7.61 1.18 7.42
N ALA A 63 7.44 1.20 8.74
CA ALA A 63 8.53 1.02 9.68
C ALA A 63 9.15 -0.37 9.58
N LEU A 64 8.35 -1.40 9.30
CA LEU A 64 8.80 -2.79 9.22
C LEU A 64 9.23 -3.22 7.82
N LEU A 65 8.62 -2.68 6.76
CA LEU A 65 8.69 -3.22 5.40
C LEU A 65 9.15 -2.21 4.35
N GLY A 66 9.26 -0.93 4.69
CA GLY A 66 9.46 0.14 3.72
C GLY A 66 10.66 -0.05 2.79
N SER A 67 11.78 -0.58 3.30
CA SER A 67 12.99 -0.84 2.50
C SER A 67 12.86 -2.02 1.51
N ASP A 68 11.83 -2.83 1.66
CA ASP A 68 11.63 -4.05 0.88
C ASP A 68 10.46 -3.98 -0.10
N ILE A 69 9.85 -2.79 -0.26
CA ILE A 69 8.72 -2.59 -1.19
C ILE A 69 9.24 -2.64 -2.63
N ALA A 70 8.71 -3.58 -3.42
CA ALA A 70 8.96 -3.68 -4.86
C ALA A 70 7.78 -3.21 -5.72
N LEU A 71 6.57 -3.22 -5.18
CA LEU A 71 5.36 -2.78 -5.86
C LEU A 71 4.40 -2.12 -4.86
N ALA A 72 3.69 -1.08 -5.29
CA ALA A 72 2.63 -0.46 -4.50
C ALA A 72 1.27 -0.66 -5.21
N HIS A 73 0.20 -0.84 -4.42
CA HIS A 73 -1.16 -0.89 -4.92
C HIS A 73 -1.96 0.36 -4.54
N GLY A 74 -2.75 0.82 -5.48
CA GLY A 74 -3.76 1.86 -5.29
C GLY A 74 -5.14 1.22 -5.13
N LYS A 75 -5.46 0.80 -3.90
CA LYS A 75 -6.75 0.26 -3.48
C LYS A 75 -7.20 0.95 -2.19
N ASP A 76 -8.50 1.02 -1.98
CA ASP A 76 -9.07 1.66 -0.81
C ASP A 76 -9.99 0.69 -0.04
N ILE A 77 -10.37 1.09 1.15
CA ILE A 77 -11.30 0.35 2.01
C ILE A 77 -12.27 1.33 2.65
N ARG A 78 -13.56 1.00 2.68
CA ARG A 78 -14.57 1.83 3.35
C ARG A 78 -14.54 1.64 4.85
N GLU A 79 -14.92 2.67 5.57
CA GLU A 79 -15.19 2.54 7.00
C GLU A 79 -16.30 1.51 7.23
N SER A 80 -15.97 0.44 7.94
CA SER A 80 -16.86 -0.71 8.11
C SER A 80 -16.42 -1.55 9.31
N ALA A 81 -17.38 -2.26 9.90
CA ALA A 81 -17.08 -3.30 10.89
C ALA A 81 -16.44 -4.55 10.26
N GLY A 82 -16.66 -4.78 8.96
CA GLY A 82 -16.07 -5.86 8.18
C GLY A 82 -14.90 -5.39 7.31
N ILE A 83 -14.68 -6.12 6.23
CA ILE A 83 -13.75 -5.75 5.15
C ILE A 83 -14.58 -5.39 3.92
N ASP A 84 -14.51 -4.15 3.49
CA ASP A 84 -15.24 -3.61 2.34
C ASP A 84 -14.27 -2.84 1.44
N PHE A 85 -13.57 -3.55 0.57
CA PHE A 85 -12.64 -2.94 -0.38
C PHE A 85 -13.37 -2.13 -1.46
N CYS A 86 -12.74 -1.05 -1.88
CA CYS A 86 -13.27 -0.16 -2.91
C CYS A 86 -12.14 0.43 -3.77
N PRO A 87 -12.49 1.07 -4.90
CA PRO A 87 -11.54 1.79 -5.73
C PRO A 87 -10.85 2.92 -4.97
N ALA A 88 -9.59 3.19 -5.31
CA ALA A 88 -8.82 4.28 -4.69
C ALA A 88 -9.54 5.63 -4.79
N GLY A 89 -9.68 6.30 -3.66
CA GLY A 89 -10.38 7.57 -3.51
C GLY A 89 -11.85 7.45 -3.08
N GLU A 90 -12.36 6.23 -2.85
CA GLU A 90 -13.73 5.98 -2.40
C GLU A 90 -13.82 5.49 -0.95
N GLY A 91 -12.70 5.42 -0.24
CA GLY A 91 -12.61 4.90 1.12
C GLY A 91 -11.90 5.83 2.09
N ILE A 92 -11.23 5.23 3.06
CA ILE A 92 -10.61 5.93 4.20
C ILE A 92 -9.09 5.99 4.14
N VAL A 93 -8.43 5.35 3.15
CA VAL A 93 -6.96 5.38 3.06
C VAL A 93 -6.47 6.81 2.88
N ASP A 94 -5.57 7.26 3.75
CA ASP A 94 -4.90 8.56 3.64
C ASP A 94 -3.81 8.48 2.57
N PHE A 95 -4.20 8.60 1.29
CA PHE A 95 -3.27 8.51 0.16
C PHE A 95 -2.16 9.57 0.19
N PRO A 96 -2.40 10.84 0.55
CA PRO A 96 -1.31 11.79 0.75
C PRO A 96 -0.25 11.26 1.72
N PHE A 97 -0.68 10.71 2.85
CA PHE A 97 0.22 10.14 3.85
C PHE A 97 0.91 8.87 3.36
N PHE A 98 0.20 7.99 2.64
CA PHE A 98 0.77 6.80 2.01
C PHE A 98 1.87 7.16 1.00
N LEU A 99 1.61 8.12 0.11
CA LEU A 99 2.58 8.58 -0.90
C LEU A 99 3.80 9.26 -0.25
N GLN A 100 3.61 10.03 0.82
CA GLN A 100 4.71 10.61 1.60
C GLN A 100 5.61 9.51 2.19
N ASN A 101 5.02 8.42 2.70
CA ASN A 101 5.79 7.30 3.23
C ASN A 101 6.55 6.54 2.12
N LEU A 102 5.95 6.31 0.94
CA LEU A 102 6.66 5.76 -0.22
C LEU A 102 7.87 6.63 -0.61
N ALA A 103 7.68 7.94 -0.67
CA ALA A 103 8.76 8.87 -0.96
C ALA A 103 9.85 8.86 0.12
N ARG A 104 9.47 8.77 1.40
CA ARG A 104 10.41 8.72 2.54
C ARG A 104 11.32 7.50 2.51
N VAL A 105 10.81 6.35 2.09
CA VAL A 105 11.61 5.12 1.95
C VAL A 105 12.34 5.03 0.61
N GLY A 106 12.26 6.05 -0.23
CA GLY A 106 12.95 6.12 -1.52
C GLY A 106 12.34 5.22 -2.60
N TYR A 107 11.07 4.85 -2.48
CA TYR A 107 10.38 4.03 -3.48
C TYR A 107 10.30 4.76 -4.83
N GLN A 108 10.71 4.07 -5.90
CA GLN A 108 10.72 4.59 -7.29
C GLN A 108 9.97 3.66 -8.26
N GLY A 109 9.28 2.65 -7.73
CA GLY A 109 8.53 1.69 -8.56
C GLY A 109 7.16 2.18 -8.98
N ASP A 110 6.43 1.32 -9.65
CA ASP A 110 5.09 1.58 -10.14
C ASP A 110 4.01 1.45 -9.04
N MET A 111 2.89 2.15 -9.24
CA MET A 111 1.67 1.93 -8.48
C MET A 111 0.61 1.32 -9.40
N VAL A 112 0.15 0.12 -9.06
CA VAL A 112 -0.88 -0.61 -9.80
C VAL A 112 -2.23 -0.36 -9.17
N LEU A 113 -3.22 0.02 -10.00
CA LEU A 113 -4.61 0.10 -9.55
C LEU A 113 -5.13 -1.30 -9.23
N HIS A 114 -5.70 -1.44 -8.04
CA HIS A 114 -6.31 -2.67 -7.56
C HIS A 114 -7.70 -2.38 -6.99
N GLY A 115 -8.62 -3.37 -7.03
CA GLY A 115 -9.98 -3.20 -6.50
C GLY A 115 -10.93 -2.35 -7.36
N ALA A 116 -10.53 -1.93 -8.55
CA ALA A 116 -11.38 -1.25 -9.52
C ALA A 116 -11.54 -2.13 -10.77
N TYR A 117 -12.78 -2.56 -11.07
CA TYR A 117 -13.06 -3.52 -12.14
C TYR A 117 -13.83 -2.90 -13.31
N GLU A 118 -14.58 -1.83 -13.07
CA GLU A 118 -15.33 -1.13 -14.08
C GLU A 118 -14.50 0.01 -14.68
N GLU A 119 -14.58 0.21 -16.00
CA GLU A 119 -13.80 1.24 -16.71
C GLU A 119 -13.94 2.63 -16.07
N GLY A 120 -15.17 3.00 -15.69
CA GLY A 120 -15.44 4.28 -15.03
C GLY A 120 -14.74 4.43 -13.68
N ALA A 121 -14.69 3.35 -12.86
CA ALA A 121 -14.00 3.32 -11.58
C ALA A 121 -12.47 3.39 -11.77
N ILE A 122 -11.95 2.64 -12.76
CA ILE A 122 -10.51 2.66 -13.11
C ILE A 122 -10.08 4.09 -13.50
N ARG A 123 -10.84 4.76 -14.38
CA ARG A 123 -10.53 6.14 -14.80
C ARG A 123 -10.54 7.12 -13.64
N LYS A 124 -11.56 7.04 -12.76
CA LYS A 124 -11.66 7.90 -11.56
C LYS A 124 -10.52 7.69 -10.59
N SER A 125 -10.20 6.43 -10.25
CA SER A 125 -9.09 6.10 -9.35
C SER A 125 -7.75 6.53 -9.92
N ALA A 126 -7.52 6.34 -11.23
CA ALA A 126 -6.31 6.80 -11.90
C ALA A 126 -6.17 8.33 -11.83
N ALA A 127 -7.25 9.06 -12.08
CA ALA A 127 -7.24 10.53 -12.00
C ALA A 127 -7.00 10.99 -10.56
N PHE A 128 -7.66 10.36 -9.57
CA PHE A 128 -7.48 10.65 -8.16
C PHE A 128 -6.01 10.47 -7.73
N LEU A 129 -5.42 9.30 -8.00
CA LEU A 129 -4.03 9.01 -7.60
C LEU A 129 -3.01 9.93 -8.29
N ARG A 130 -3.21 10.25 -9.59
CA ARG A 130 -2.36 11.22 -10.30
C ARG A 130 -2.42 12.61 -9.67
N ALA A 131 -3.60 13.06 -9.25
CA ALA A 131 -3.74 14.33 -8.55
C ALA A 131 -2.99 14.33 -7.22
N ARG A 132 -3.09 13.26 -6.42
CA ARG A 132 -2.37 13.13 -5.14
C ARG A 132 -0.85 13.07 -5.34
N LEU A 133 -0.38 12.37 -6.38
CA LEU A 133 1.04 12.34 -6.75
C LEU A 133 1.56 13.73 -7.12
N ALA A 134 0.83 14.46 -7.96
CA ALA A 134 1.21 15.81 -8.37
C ALA A 134 1.28 16.78 -7.17
N GLU A 135 0.39 16.65 -6.19
CA GLU A 135 0.42 17.42 -4.94
C GLU A 135 1.65 17.07 -4.10
N ALA A 136 2.01 15.80 -4.02
CA ALA A 136 3.19 15.34 -3.30
C ALA A 136 4.50 15.83 -3.94
N ASP A 137 4.57 15.87 -5.28
CA ASP A 137 5.74 16.36 -6.03
C ASP A 137 5.83 17.87 -6.04
N GLY A 138 4.71 18.60 -6.08
CA GLY A 138 4.67 20.08 -6.06
C GLY A 138 5.21 20.69 -4.76
N GLY A 139 5.35 19.91 -3.70
CA GLY A 139 6.01 20.28 -2.46
C GLY A 139 7.54 20.13 -2.47
N ARG A 140 8.11 19.51 -3.50
CA ARG A 140 9.55 19.40 -3.68
C ARG A 140 10.04 20.59 -4.51
N THR A 141 10.54 21.64 -3.87
CA THR A 141 11.35 22.64 -4.55
C THR A 141 12.60 21.93 -5.09
N PRO A 142 12.91 22.01 -6.40
CA PRO A 142 14.16 21.44 -6.90
C PRO A 142 15.33 22.13 -6.20
N ALA A 143 16.25 21.33 -5.71
CA ALA A 143 17.51 21.79 -5.12
C ALA A 143 18.46 22.31 -6.20
#